data_7d29d19f67757eaa854c1cedc4459405
#
_entry.id   7d29d19f67757eaa854c1cedc4459405
#
_cell.length_a   1.000
_cell.length_b   1.000
_cell.length_c   1.000
_cell.angle_alpha   90.00
_cell.angle_beta   90.00
_cell.angle_gamma   90.00
#
_symmetry.space_group_name_H-M   'P 1'
#
loop_
_entity.id
_entity.type
_entity.pdbx_description
1 polymer ?
#
loop_
_entity_poly.entity_id
_entity_poly.type
_entity_poly.pdbx_seq_one_letter_code
_entity_poly.pdbx_strand_id
1 'polypeptide(L)'
;MKNVWKLSNYLYGWLWQKWTKAVTLVSMILAVCFLIAAAVPTGDPKAYDYYPKVFRSYDMVIDHSLLPILFALGLVLILIGIFVQIKGFSTNGKGIYTMLLLPMKRHEVYFAFVLSAAAAVALYYLLWLVLMVAAYFPLMSFYKMQAAKEIFVLTRDNIVTGLDVSRTNGLFLAFHRSAFLDMVFPSSVWRVVPALGGFALIFTGIFFAGFWTENKVTAVLGSSAMLLCGGYLYLHDAIQYVTSTYYEAPIGRQLILGIIGLVAAIWWQDSIAQVFGKRTDL
;
A
#
# COMPACT_ATOMS: atom_id res chain seq x y z
N MET A 1 -25.90 7.11 -9.29
CA MET A 1 -24.83 7.18 -8.27
C MET A 1 -25.26 6.76 -6.86
N LYS A 2 -26.38 7.23 -6.31
CA LYS A 2 -26.82 6.88 -4.94
C LYS A 2 -27.03 5.37 -4.73
N ASN A 3 -27.56 4.65 -5.72
CA ASN A 3 -27.79 3.21 -5.66
C ASN A 3 -26.47 2.41 -5.75
N VAL A 4 -25.53 2.86 -6.57
CA VAL A 4 -24.18 2.26 -6.66
C VAL A 4 -23.47 2.32 -5.31
N TRP A 5 -23.52 3.46 -4.62
CA TRP A 5 -22.91 3.62 -3.29
C TRP A 5 -23.54 2.70 -2.24
N LYS A 6 -24.88 2.60 -2.23
CA LYS A 6 -25.59 1.69 -1.31
C LYS A 6 -25.21 0.23 -1.55
N LEU A 7 -25.18 -0.18 -2.82
CA LEU A 7 -24.80 -1.54 -3.19
C LEU A 7 -23.33 -1.80 -2.85
N SER A 8 -22.42 -0.86 -3.12
CA SER A 8 -21.02 -0.96 -2.77
C SER A 8 -20.80 -1.17 -1.27
N ASN A 9 -21.51 -0.42 -0.43
CA ASN A 9 -21.41 -0.56 1.02
C ASN A 9 -21.95 -1.94 1.50
N TYR A 10 -23.03 -2.41 0.91
CA TYR A 10 -23.56 -3.76 1.17
C TYR A 10 -22.56 -4.84 0.76
N LEU A 11 -21.98 -4.75 -0.44
CA LEU A 11 -20.96 -5.68 -0.95
C LEU A 11 -19.70 -5.68 -0.09
N TYR A 12 -19.27 -4.50 0.35
CA TYR A 12 -18.14 -4.40 1.28
C TYR A 12 -18.41 -5.19 2.56
N GLY A 13 -19.56 -4.97 3.21
CA GLY A 13 -19.92 -5.68 4.43
C GLY A 13 -20.08 -7.19 4.24
N TRP A 14 -20.62 -7.61 3.12
CA TRP A 14 -20.90 -9.02 2.83
C TRP A 14 -19.67 -9.79 2.34
N LEU A 15 -18.91 -9.23 1.39
CA LEU A 15 -17.80 -9.94 0.74
C LEU A 15 -16.45 -9.70 1.44
N TRP A 16 -16.08 -8.43 1.64
CA TRP A 16 -14.70 -8.09 1.97
C TRP A 16 -14.44 -7.89 3.45
N GLN A 17 -15.45 -7.50 4.22
CA GLN A 17 -15.26 -7.00 5.58
C GLN A 17 -14.55 -7.99 6.51
N LYS A 18 -14.95 -9.25 6.51
CA LYS A 18 -14.38 -10.27 7.40
C LYS A 18 -12.90 -10.53 7.08
N TRP A 19 -12.61 -10.74 5.79
CA TRP A 19 -11.26 -11.01 5.32
C TRP A 19 -10.33 -9.82 5.52
N THR A 20 -10.75 -8.63 5.07
CA THR A 20 -9.98 -7.40 5.20
C THR A 20 -9.71 -7.07 6.66
N LYS A 21 -10.71 -7.19 7.54
CA LYS A 21 -10.52 -6.97 8.98
C LYS A 21 -9.51 -7.95 9.58
N ALA A 22 -9.60 -9.24 9.26
CA ALA A 22 -8.67 -10.25 9.78
C ALA A 22 -7.23 -9.97 9.35
N VAL A 23 -7.00 -9.77 8.05
CA VAL A 23 -5.66 -9.48 7.51
C VAL A 23 -5.11 -8.18 8.09
N THR A 24 -5.92 -7.13 8.12
CA THR A 24 -5.50 -5.82 8.63
C THR A 24 -5.16 -5.90 10.13
N LEU A 25 -6.00 -6.54 10.94
CA LEU A 25 -5.78 -6.65 12.38
C LEU A 25 -4.48 -7.43 12.67
N VAL A 26 -4.28 -8.56 12.02
CA VAL A 26 -3.06 -9.35 12.19
C VAL A 26 -1.83 -8.56 11.75
N SER A 27 -1.89 -7.89 10.59
CA SER A 27 -0.76 -7.08 10.11
C SER A 27 -0.45 -5.90 11.04
N MET A 28 -1.47 -5.25 11.63
CA MET A 28 -1.28 -4.16 12.58
C MET A 28 -0.64 -4.62 13.89
N ILE A 29 -1.08 -5.76 14.45
CA ILE A 29 -0.48 -6.31 15.66
C ILE A 29 1.00 -6.65 15.41
N LEU A 30 1.31 -7.34 14.32
CA LEU A 30 2.69 -7.67 13.96
C LEU A 30 3.53 -6.42 13.69
N ALA A 31 2.95 -5.39 13.05
CA ALA A 31 3.63 -4.13 12.81
C ALA A 31 4.04 -3.42 14.10
N VAL A 32 3.16 -3.40 15.11
CA VAL A 32 3.51 -2.84 16.43
C VAL A 32 4.64 -3.64 17.08
N CYS A 33 4.59 -4.97 17.02
CA CYS A 33 5.65 -5.81 17.56
C CYS A 33 7.01 -5.54 16.87
N PHE A 34 7.02 -5.43 15.55
CA PHE A 34 8.25 -5.14 14.78
C PHE A 34 8.76 -3.73 15.02
N LEU A 35 7.88 -2.73 15.18
CA LEU A 35 8.29 -1.38 15.56
C LEU A 35 8.96 -1.35 16.93
N ILE A 36 8.38 -2.04 17.92
CA ILE A 36 8.97 -2.12 19.25
C ILE A 36 10.31 -2.83 19.20
N ALA A 37 10.40 -3.96 18.49
CA ALA A 37 11.65 -4.70 18.33
C ALA A 37 12.74 -3.89 17.64
N ALA A 38 12.39 -3.11 16.59
CA ALA A 38 13.33 -2.27 15.87
C ALA A 38 13.75 -1.01 16.65
N ALA A 39 12.89 -0.53 17.55
CA ALA A 39 13.17 0.64 18.38
C ALA A 39 14.14 0.34 19.53
N VAL A 40 14.20 -0.94 19.99
CA VAL A 40 15.17 -1.34 21.02
C VAL A 40 16.58 -1.30 20.42
N PRO A 41 17.51 -0.47 20.96
CA PRO A 41 18.87 -0.43 20.46
C PRO A 41 19.52 -1.80 20.71
N THR A 42 19.77 -2.53 19.64
CA THR A 42 20.65 -3.69 19.70
C THR A 42 22.07 -3.14 19.83
N GLY A 43 22.51 -2.92 21.08
CA GLY A 43 23.88 -2.54 21.33
C GLY A 43 24.78 -3.67 20.85
N ASP A 44 25.57 -3.41 19.81
CA ASP A 44 26.71 -4.26 19.53
C ASP A 44 27.70 -4.04 20.70
N PRO A 45 27.90 -5.03 21.57
CA PRO A 45 28.79 -4.86 22.72
C PRO A 45 30.25 -4.67 22.32
N LYS A 46 30.55 -4.75 21.02
CA LYS A 46 31.89 -4.55 20.42
C LYS A 46 32.02 -3.22 19.69
N ALA A 47 30.97 -2.42 19.56
CA ALA A 47 31.11 -1.05 19.03
C ALA A 47 31.82 -0.22 20.10
N TYR A 48 33.03 0.14 19.79
CA TYR A 48 33.95 0.91 20.61
C TYR A 48 33.25 1.99 21.44
N ASP A 49 33.61 2.13 22.71
CA ASP A 49 33.12 3.07 23.71
C ASP A 49 33.24 4.59 23.33
N TYR A 50 33.71 4.88 22.14
CA TYR A 50 34.01 6.23 21.65
C TYR A 50 32.95 6.86 20.74
N TYR A 51 32.00 6.10 20.22
CA TYR A 51 30.89 6.66 19.41
C TYR A 51 29.63 6.75 20.24
N PRO A 52 29.03 7.95 20.38
CA PRO A 52 27.72 8.06 20.99
C PRO A 52 26.78 7.10 20.25
N LYS A 53 26.00 6.31 20.99
CA LYS A 53 25.04 5.38 20.42
C LYS A 53 24.23 6.13 19.38
N VAL A 54 24.42 5.78 18.11
CA VAL A 54 23.76 6.48 17.01
C VAL A 54 22.26 6.24 17.16
N PHE A 55 21.52 7.28 17.55
CA PHE A 55 20.07 7.21 17.59
C PHE A 55 19.58 6.99 16.18
N ARG A 56 18.88 5.89 15.97
CA ARG A 56 18.23 5.65 14.70
C ARG A 56 17.11 6.68 14.53
N SER A 57 17.11 7.39 13.42
CA SER A 57 15.99 8.24 13.06
C SER A 57 14.74 7.38 12.79
N TYR A 58 13.54 7.98 12.84
CA TYR A 58 12.30 7.25 12.67
C TYR A 58 12.21 6.54 11.31
N ASP A 59 12.68 7.20 10.25
CA ASP A 59 12.84 6.63 8.91
C ASP A 59 13.72 5.36 8.92
N MET A 60 14.88 5.41 9.59
CA MET A 60 15.76 4.24 9.71
C MET A 60 15.11 3.09 10.47
N VAL A 61 14.35 3.38 11.53
CA VAL A 61 13.63 2.33 12.28
C VAL A 61 12.62 1.63 11.38
N ILE A 62 11.90 2.38 10.56
CA ILE A 62 10.91 1.83 9.64
C ILE A 62 11.58 1.01 8.54
N ASP A 63 12.56 1.57 7.84
CA ASP A 63 13.17 0.94 6.66
C ASP A 63 14.00 -0.30 7.01
N HIS A 64 14.63 -0.33 8.20
CA HIS A 64 15.39 -1.50 8.68
C HIS A 64 14.54 -2.51 9.46
N SER A 65 13.24 -2.24 9.63
CA SER A 65 12.31 -3.19 10.21
C SER A 65 11.71 -4.11 9.14
N LEU A 66 10.97 -5.13 9.58
CA LEU A 66 10.20 -6.00 8.66
C LEU A 66 8.86 -5.37 8.22
N LEU A 67 8.61 -4.11 8.52
CA LEU A 67 7.36 -3.41 8.18
C LEU A 67 7.07 -3.34 6.69
N PRO A 68 8.05 -3.03 5.80
CA PRO A 68 7.80 -3.01 4.37
C PRO A 68 7.31 -4.36 3.84
N ILE A 69 7.92 -5.45 4.29
CA ILE A 69 7.55 -6.81 3.90
C ILE A 69 6.15 -7.15 4.44
N LEU A 70 5.87 -6.81 5.69
CA LEU A 70 4.58 -7.07 6.32
C LEU A 70 3.43 -6.32 5.65
N PHE A 71 3.66 -5.05 5.28
CA PHE A 71 2.71 -4.26 4.52
C PHE A 71 2.42 -4.90 3.15
N ALA A 72 3.48 -5.25 2.42
CA ALA A 72 3.36 -5.88 1.10
C ALA A 72 2.61 -7.21 1.17
N LEU A 73 2.95 -8.08 2.13
CA LEU A 73 2.26 -9.35 2.35
C LEU A 73 0.78 -9.15 2.69
N GLY A 74 0.46 -8.21 3.58
CA GLY A 74 -0.93 -7.89 3.93
C GLY A 74 -1.72 -7.39 2.72
N LEU A 75 -1.13 -6.49 1.91
CA LEU A 75 -1.74 -5.99 0.68
C LEU A 75 -2.00 -7.12 -0.32
N VAL A 76 -1.00 -7.98 -0.57
CA VAL A 76 -1.13 -9.15 -1.46
C VAL A 76 -2.22 -10.09 -0.96
N LEU A 77 -2.31 -10.37 0.33
CA LEU A 77 -3.37 -11.21 0.91
C LEU A 77 -4.76 -10.59 0.71
N ILE A 78 -4.90 -9.28 0.83
CA ILE A 78 -6.17 -8.58 0.55
C ILE A 78 -6.52 -8.72 -0.92
N LEU A 79 -5.58 -8.48 -1.85
CA LEU A 79 -5.80 -8.59 -3.28
C LEU A 79 -6.14 -10.04 -3.71
N ILE A 80 -5.48 -11.04 -3.13
CA ILE A 80 -5.82 -12.46 -3.33
C ILE A 80 -7.24 -12.75 -2.81
N GLY A 81 -7.60 -12.24 -1.64
CA GLY A 81 -8.94 -12.39 -1.10
C GLY A 81 -10.01 -11.78 -2.01
N ILE A 82 -9.74 -10.59 -2.56
CA ILE A 82 -10.61 -9.95 -3.57
C ILE A 82 -10.75 -10.84 -4.80
N PHE A 83 -9.64 -11.32 -5.36
CA PHE A 83 -9.64 -12.21 -6.53
C PHE A 83 -10.45 -13.49 -6.29
N VAL A 84 -10.17 -14.19 -5.19
CA VAL A 84 -10.85 -15.48 -4.86
C VAL A 84 -12.35 -15.28 -4.72
N GLN A 85 -12.79 -14.19 -4.10
CA GLN A 85 -14.20 -13.92 -3.92
C GLN A 85 -14.89 -13.52 -5.24
N ILE A 86 -14.25 -12.69 -6.08
CA ILE A 86 -14.77 -12.37 -7.42
C ILE A 86 -14.89 -13.66 -8.25
N LYS A 87 -13.85 -14.51 -8.22
CA LYS A 87 -13.85 -15.78 -8.95
C LYS A 87 -14.96 -16.71 -8.45
N GLY A 88 -15.08 -16.87 -7.13
CA GLY A 88 -16.15 -17.69 -6.53
C GLY A 88 -17.55 -17.17 -6.89
N PHE A 89 -17.70 -15.85 -6.93
CA PHE A 89 -18.94 -15.20 -7.33
C PHE A 89 -19.25 -15.39 -8.83
N SER A 90 -18.22 -15.35 -9.67
CA SER A 90 -18.29 -15.52 -11.12
C SER A 90 -18.54 -16.97 -11.55
N THR A 91 -17.98 -17.96 -10.82
CA THR A 91 -18.07 -19.38 -11.20
C THR A 91 -19.31 -20.07 -10.64
N ASN A 92 -19.76 -19.71 -9.45
CA ASN A 92 -20.91 -20.36 -8.80
C ASN A 92 -22.28 -19.88 -9.30
N GLY A 93 -22.34 -19.03 -10.31
CA GLY A 93 -23.53 -18.57 -11.03
C GLY A 93 -24.63 -17.89 -10.18
N LYS A 94 -25.01 -18.52 -9.08
CA LYS A 94 -26.13 -18.08 -8.22
C LYS A 94 -25.93 -16.65 -7.65
N GLY A 95 -24.71 -16.28 -7.28
CA GLY A 95 -24.43 -14.96 -6.72
C GLY A 95 -24.55 -13.83 -7.75
N ILE A 96 -24.05 -14.04 -8.97
CA ILE A 96 -24.17 -13.07 -10.07
C ILE A 96 -25.64 -12.88 -10.46
N TYR A 97 -26.38 -13.97 -10.63
CA TYR A 97 -27.81 -13.89 -11.00
C TYR A 97 -28.60 -13.08 -9.97
N THR A 98 -28.35 -13.29 -8.68
CA THR A 98 -29.07 -12.54 -7.63
C THR A 98 -28.80 -11.04 -7.74
N MET A 99 -27.57 -10.65 -8.08
CA MET A 99 -27.21 -9.22 -8.23
C MET A 99 -27.77 -8.61 -9.53
N LEU A 100 -27.90 -9.40 -10.57
CA LEU A 100 -28.45 -8.95 -11.86
C LEU A 100 -29.97 -8.80 -11.84
N LEU A 101 -30.63 -9.41 -10.86
CA LEU A 101 -32.08 -9.21 -10.59
C LEU A 101 -32.36 -7.87 -9.89
N LEU A 102 -31.33 -7.15 -9.44
CA LEU A 102 -31.51 -5.81 -8.88
C LEU A 102 -31.99 -4.82 -9.97
N PRO A 103 -32.88 -3.88 -9.63
CA PRO A 103 -33.38 -2.86 -10.58
C PRO A 103 -32.31 -1.78 -10.84
N MET A 104 -31.14 -2.21 -11.32
CA MET A 104 -29.97 -1.38 -11.62
C MET A 104 -29.38 -1.78 -12.97
N LYS A 105 -28.73 -0.84 -13.63
CA LYS A 105 -27.98 -1.13 -14.86
C LYS A 105 -26.79 -2.04 -14.53
N ARG A 106 -26.52 -3.03 -15.37
CA ARG A 106 -25.49 -4.06 -15.16
C ARG A 106 -24.09 -3.48 -14.91
N HIS A 107 -23.72 -2.44 -15.67
CA HIS A 107 -22.45 -1.74 -15.45
C HIS A 107 -22.39 -1.03 -14.08
N GLU A 108 -23.53 -0.57 -13.54
CA GLU A 108 -23.59 0.00 -12.19
C GLU A 108 -23.30 -1.04 -11.11
N VAL A 109 -23.78 -2.28 -11.31
CA VAL A 109 -23.46 -3.42 -10.43
C VAL A 109 -21.98 -3.72 -10.45
N TYR A 110 -21.37 -3.78 -11.64
CA TYR A 110 -19.94 -3.97 -11.78
C TYR A 110 -19.12 -2.86 -11.05
N PHE A 111 -19.47 -1.61 -11.28
CA PHE A 111 -18.80 -0.50 -10.59
C PHE A 111 -19.01 -0.51 -9.07
N ALA A 112 -20.12 -1.04 -8.58
CA ALA A 112 -20.31 -1.23 -7.15
C ALA A 112 -19.34 -2.27 -6.57
N PHE A 113 -19.04 -3.36 -7.32
CA PHE A 113 -17.97 -4.30 -6.94
C PHE A 113 -16.60 -3.62 -6.91
N VAL A 114 -16.23 -2.90 -7.97
CA VAL A 114 -14.95 -2.18 -8.05
C VAL A 114 -14.81 -1.22 -6.88
N LEU A 115 -15.83 -0.42 -6.61
CA LEU A 115 -15.82 0.56 -5.53
C LEU A 115 -15.73 -0.09 -4.14
N SER A 116 -16.43 -1.22 -3.94
CA SER A 116 -16.38 -1.94 -2.65
C SER A 116 -15.01 -2.56 -2.38
N ALA A 117 -14.37 -3.11 -3.40
CA ALA A 117 -13.01 -3.65 -3.30
C ALA A 117 -11.97 -2.54 -3.12
N ALA A 118 -12.12 -1.42 -3.84
CA ALA A 118 -11.27 -0.25 -3.66
C ALA A 118 -11.37 0.32 -2.23
N ALA A 119 -12.58 0.35 -1.66
CA ALA A 119 -12.77 0.76 -0.26
C ALA A 119 -12.06 -0.17 0.73
N ALA A 120 -12.03 -1.49 0.47
CA ALA A 120 -11.30 -2.45 1.30
C ALA A 120 -9.79 -2.16 1.33
N VAL A 121 -9.21 -1.87 0.16
CA VAL A 121 -7.79 -1.53 0.03
C VAL A 121 -7.50 -0.15 0.62
N ALA A 122 -8.34 0.85 0.34
CA ALA A 122 -8.19 2.19 0.90
C ALA A 122 -8.21 2.19 2.43
N LEU A 123 -9.09 1.36 3.04
CA LEU A 123 -9.12 1.20 4.49
C LEU A 123 -7.81 0.61 5.03
N TYR A 124 -7.23 -0.37 4.34
CA TYR A 124 -5.93 -0.93 4.72
C TYR A 124 -4.83 0.13 4.71
N TYR A 125 -4.71 0.91 3.64
CA TYR A 125 -3.75 2.02 3.54
C TYR A 125 -3.97 3.07 4.62
N LEU A 126 -5.22 3.46 4.86
CA LEU A 126 -5.56 4.46 5.88
C LEU A 126 -5.14 4.02 7.28
N LEU A 127 -5.41 2.76 7.63
CA LEU A 127 -5.04 2.22 8.94
C LEU A 127 -3.52 2.12 9.11
N TRP A 128 -2.79 1.77 8.06
CA TRP A 128 -1.32 1.81 8.08
C TRP A 128 -0.79 3.23 8.22
N LEU A 129 -1.37 4.21 7.52
CA LEU A 129 -1.01 5.62 7.69
C LEU A 129 -1.22 6.08 9.14
N VAL A 130 -2.40 5.77 9.70
CA VAL A 130 -2.70 6.09 11.11
C VAL A 130 -1.72 5.43 12.06
N LEU A 131 -1.36 4.17 11.83
CA LEU A 131 -0.38 3.46 12.64
C LEU A 131 1.00 4.14 12.57
N MET A 132 1.49 4.49 11.37
CA MET A 132 2.79 5.13 11.21
C MET A 132 2.81 6.51 11.90
N VAL A 133 1.76 7.30 11.76
CA VAL A 133 1.65 8.59 12.45
C VAL A 133 1.56 8.42 13.97
N ALA A 134 0.74 7.48 14.44
CA ALA A 134 0.54 7.25 15.89
C ALA A 134 1.81 6.70 16.56
N ALA A 135 2.55 5.81 15.89
CA ALA A 135 3.78 5.22 16.42
C ALA A 135 4.94 6.24 16.54
N TYR A 136 4.93 7.29 15.74
CA TYR A 136 5.95 8.34 15.80
C TYR A 136 6.05 8.99 17.20
N PHE A 137 4.92 9.31 17.82
CA PHE A 137 4.91 10.07 19.08
C PHE A 137 5.58 9.32 20.26
N PRO A 138 5.22 8.07 20.58
CA PRO A 138 5.87 7.34 21.65
C PRO A 138 7.34 7.03 21.37
N LEU A 139 7.70 6.73 20.12
CA LEU A 139 9.10 6.49 19.72
C LEU A 139 9.95 7.75 19.89
N MET A 140 9.45 8.90 19.45
CA MET A 140 10.15 10.17 19.64
C MET A 140 10.32 10.55 21.10
N SER A 141 9.33 10.28 21.93
CA SER A 141 9.43 10.52 23.38
C SER A 141 10.51 9.64 24.00
N PHE A 142 10.57 8.37 23.61
CA PHE A 142 11.59 7.43 24.04
C PHE A 142 13.00 7.87 23.61
N TYR A 143 13.18 8.28 22.35
CA TYR A 143 14.48 8.76 21.84
C TYR A 143 14.92 10.08 22.49
N LYS A 144 14.01 11.01 22.71
CA LYS A 144 14.33 12.25 23.46
C LYS A 144 14.83 11.97 24.86
N MET A 145 14.22 11.01 25.55
CA MET A 145 14.62 10.61 26.89
C MET A 145 16.03 9.95 26.90
N GLN A 146 16.33 9.13 25.88
CA GLN A 146 17.68 8.55 25.75
C GLN A 146 18.73 9.59 25.38
N ALA A 147 18.41 10.46 24.40
CA ALA A 147 19.30 11.56 24.00
C ALA A 147 19.65 12.50 25.18
N ALA A 148 18.67 12.81 26.03
CA ALA A 148 18.92 13.62 27.21
C ALA A 148 19.92 12.97 28.18
N LYS A 149 19.86 11.64 28.35
CA LYS A 149 20.85 10.90 29.17
C LYS A 149 22.25 10.92 28.57
N GLU A 150 22.39 10.78 27.26
CA GLU A 150 23.69 10.81 26.57
C GLU A 150 24.30 12.20 26.53
N ILE A 151 23.51 13.24 26.32
CA ILE A 151 23.98 14.64 26.41
C ILE A 151 24.53 14.93 27.81
N PHE A 152 23.88 14.40 28.86
CA PHE A 152 24.38 14.56 30.22
C PHE A 152 25.77 13.92 30.42
N VAL A 153 26.00 12.74 29.89
CA VAL A 153 27.33 12.06 29.93
C VAL A 153 28.36 12.84 29.13
N LEU A 154 28.03 13.25 27.92
CA LEU A 154 28.95 14.02 27.04
C LEU A 154 29.27 15.41 27.59
N THR A 155 28.34 16.08 28.28
CA THR A 155 28.58 17.37 28.93
C THR A 155 29.53 17.22 30.12
N ARG A 156 29.45 16.11 30.84
CA ARG A 156 30.37 15.80 31.95
C ARG A 156 31.81 15.64 31.48
N ASP A 157 32.03 15.13 30.27
CA ASP A 157 33.36 14.91 29.68
C ASP A 157 33.82 16.06 28.77
N ASN A 158 33.20 17.25 28.87
CA ASN A 158 33.51 18.46 28.08
C ASN A 158 33.33 18.31 26.56
N ILE A 159 32.60 17.34 26.09
CA ILE A 159 32.24 17.16 24.68
C ILE A 159 30.85 17.76 24.44
N VAL A 160 30.78 19.02 24.06
CA VAL A 160 29.52 19.69 23.72
C VAL A 160 29.19 19.40 22.26
N THR A 161 28.37 18.39 22.01
CA THR A 161 27.73 18.24 20.73
C THR A 161 26.24 18.55 20.90
N GLY A 162 25.83 19.72 20.44
CA GLY A 162 24.42 20.13 20.38
C GLY A 162 23.64 19.32 19.33
N LEU A 163 23.40 18.07 19.58
CA LEU A 163 22.51 17.25 18.78
C LEU A 163 21.04 17.63 19.10
N ASP A 164 20.50 18.56 18.34
CA ASP A 164 19.07 18.85 18.37
C ASP A 164 18.32 17.73 17.64
N VAL A 165 18.07 16.63 18.35
CA VAL A 165 17.34 15.45 17.85
C VAL A 165 15.95 15.84 17.32
N SER A 166 15.38 16.95 17.80
CA SER A 166 14.05 17.41 17.38
C SER A 166 14.03 17.96 15.96
N ARG A 167 15.11 18.58 15.50
CA ARG A 167 15.21 19.14 14.14
C ARG A 167 15.49 18.10 13.07
N THR A 168 16.22 17.05 13.40
CA THR A 168 16.62 16.01 12.44
C THR A 168 15.61 14.88 12.31
N ASN A 169 14.63 14.79 13.20
CA ASN A 169 13.69 13.66 13.29
C ASN A 169 12.23 14.11 13.26
N GLY A 170 11.89 15.04 12.37
CA GLY A 170 10.49 15.46 12.15
C GLY A 170 9.69 14.39 11.43
N LEU A 171 8.39 14.25 11.77
CA LEU A 171 7.49 13.30 11.12
C LEU A 171 7.45 13.47 9.59
N PHE A 172 7.36 14.70 9.12
CA PHE A 172 7.38 15.01 7.68
C PHE A 172 8.66 14.55 7.00
N LEU A 173 9.81 14.78 7.67
CA LEU A 173 11.10 14.33 7.16
C LEU A 173 11.19 12.80 7.09
N ALA A 174 10.58 12.10 8.03
CA ALA A 174 10.54 10.64 8.00
C ALA A 174 9.77 10.12 6.78
N PHE A 175 8.61 10.72 6.46
CA PHE A 175 7.85 10.37 5.25
C PHE A 175 8.62 10.66 3.95
N HIS A 176 9.50 11.64 3.96
CA HIS A 176 10.29 12.00 2.77
C HIS A 176 11.59 11.20 2.64
N ARG A 177 12.17 10.73 3.77
CA ARG A 177 13.45 10.01 3.79
C ARG A 177 13.30 8.50 3.77
N SER A 178 12.23 7.96 4.36
CA SER A 178 11.97 6.54 4.35
C SER A 178 11.58 6.07 2.95
N ALA A 179 12.34 5.13 2.40
CA ALA A 179 12.04 4.52 1.11
C ALA A 179 10.67 3.84 1.11
N PHE A 180 10.31 3.19 2.21
CA PHE A 180 9.02 2.54 2.37
C PHE A 180 7.87 3.54 2.43
N LEU A 181 7.96 4.55 3.30
CA LEU A 181 6.89 5.53 3.46
C LEU A 181 6.69 6.36 2.20
N ASP A 182 7.76 6.76 1.52
CA ASP A 182 7.68 7.54 0.29
C ASP A 182 7.13 6.70 -0.89
N MET A 183 7.35 5.38 -0.90
CA MET A 183 6.72 4.46 -1.87
C MET A 183 5.22 4.29 -1.63
N VAL A 184 4.81 4.09 -0.37
CA VAL A 184 3.42 3.78 -0.01
C VAL A 184 2.57 5.05 0.10
N PHE A 185 3.16 6.13 0.63
CA PHE A 185 2.55 7.43 0.86
C PHE A 185 3.40 8.54 0.25
N PRO A 186 3.52 8.60 -1.08
CA PRO A 186 4.42 9.53 -1.75
C PRO A 186 4.12 10.97 -1.36
N SER A 187 5.18 11.69 -0.97
CA SER A 187 5.10 13.08 -0.51
C SER A 187 5.01 14.10 -1.65
N SER A 188 5.30 13.68 -2.89
CA SER A 188 5.30 14.54 -4.06
C SER A 188 4.26 14.09 -5.11
N VAL A 189 3.60 15.08 -5.77
CA VAL A 189 2.62 14.82 -6.82
C VAL A 189 3.21 13.99 -7.96
N TRP A 190 4.49 14.20 -8.27
CA TRP A 190 5.23 13.49 -9.32
C TRP A 190 5.34 11.98 -9.08
N ARG A 191 5.33 11.56 -7.82
CA ARG A 191 5.35 10.15 -7.41
C ARG A 191 3.95 9.58 -7.18
N VAL A 192 3.01 10.41 -6.75
CA VAL A 192 1.61 10.00 -6.55
C VAL A 192 0.99 9.47 -7.85
N VAL A 193 1.20 10.18 -8.97
CA VAL A 193 0.57 9.80 -10.25
C VAL A 193 1.06 8.45 -10.78
N PRO A 194 2.37 8.14 -10.86
CA PRO A 194 2.85 6.82 -11.23
C PRO A 194 2.39 5.71 -10.27
N ALA A 195 2.41 5.95 -8.97
CA ALA A 195 1.95 5.00 -7.97
C ALA A 195 0.46 4.68 -8.13
N LEU A 196 -0.38 5.69 -8.32
CA LEU A 196 -1.81 5.50 -8.60
C LEU A 196 -2.04 4.78 -9.92
N GLY A 197 -1.31 5.14 -10.98
CA GLY A 197 -1.39 4.48 -12.29
C GLY A 197 -1.01 3.01 -12.20
N GLY A 198 0.10 2.70 -11.53
CA GLY A 198 0.54 1.33 -11.29
C GLY A 198 -0.46 0.52 -10.47
N PHE A 199 -0.95 1.09 -9.37
CA PHE A 199 -1.95 0.45 -8.54
C PHE A 199 -3.28 0.23 -9.28
N ALA A 200 -3.76 1.20 -10.06
CA ALA A 200 -4.96 1.08 -10.87
C ALA A 200 -4.85 -0.05 -11.90
N LEU A 201 -3.67 -0.23 -12.54
CA LEU A 201 -3.41 -1.35 -13.45
C LEU A 201 -3.42 -2.70 -12.72
N ILE A 202 -2.76 -2.80 -11.56
CA ILE A 202 -2.78 -4.03 -10.74
C ILE A 202 -4.22 -4.40 -10.40
N PHE A 203 -4.99 -3.44 -9.91
CA PHE A 203 -6.38 -3.63 -9.54
C PHE A 203 -7.24 -4.06 -10.73
N THR A 204 -7.06 -3.42 -11.89
CA THR A 204 -7.74 -3.79 -13.13
C THR A 204 -7.37 -5.20 -13.59
N GLY A 205 -6.09 -5.59 -13.48
CA GLY A 205 -5.63 -6.95 -13.80
C GLY A 205 -6.32 -8.02 -12.95
N ILE A 206 -6.56 -7.75 -11.66
CA ILE A 206 -7.29 -8.66 -10.77
C ILE A 206 -8.75 -8.82 -11.20
N PHE A 207 -9.42 -7.71 -11.52
CA PHE A 207 -10.80 -7.73 -12.00
C PHE A 207 -10.92 -8.40 -13.37
N PHE A 208 -9.94 -8.16 -14.26
CA PHE A 208 -9.86 -8.82 -15.56
C PHE A 208 -9.73 -10.33 -15.40
N ALA A 209 -8.83 -10.81 -14.57
CA ALA A 209 -8.66 -12.24 -14.29
C ALA A 209 -9.92 -12.87 -13.65
N GLY A 210 -10.65 -12.11 -12.85
CA GLY A 210 -11.84 -12.58 -12.14
C GLY A 210 -13.09 -12.66 -13.01
N PHE A 211 -13.35 -11.65 -13.83
CA PHE A 211 -14.59 -11.50 -14.60
C PHE A 211 -14.45 -11.89 -16.08
N TRP A 212 -13.25 -11.86 -16.66
CA TRP A 212 -13.07 -12.22 -18.06
C TRP A 212 -13.10 -13.75 -18.27
N THR A 213 -14.07 -14.22 -18.98
CA THR A 213 -14.33 -15.68 -19.13
C THR A 213 -14.47 -16.15 -20.57
N GLU A 214 -14.49 -15.22 -21.54
CA GLU A 214 -14.65 -15.57 -22.96
C GLU A 214 -13.48 -16.44 -23.46
N ASN A 215 -12.26 -16.09 -23.07
CA ASN A 215 -11.07 -16.86 -23.40
C ASN A 215 -10.11 -16.90 -22.21
N LYS A 216 -9.79 -18.08 -21.69
CA LYS A 216 -8.88 -18.27 -20.57
C LYS A 216 -7.46 -17.76 -20.86
N VAL A 217 -6.97 -17.96 -22.09
CA VAL A 217 -5.65 -17.52 -22.51
C VAL A 217 -5.56 -15.98 -22.48
N THR A 218 -6.55 -15.32 -23.05
CA THR A 218 -6.62 -13.84 -23.04
C THR A 218 -6.74 -13.31 -21.60
N ALA A 219 -7.52 -13.97 -20.76
CA ALA A 219 -7.64 -13.59 -19.35
C ALA A 219 -6.30 -13.67 -18.61
N VAL A 220 -5.54 -14.76 -18.80
CA VAL A 220 -4.25 -14.95 -18.16
C VAL A 220 -3.21 -13.96 -18.70
N LEU A 221 -3.09 -13.84 -20.01
CA LEU A 221 -2.09 -12.95 -20.64
C LEU A 221 -2.39 -11.48 -20.33
N GLY A 222 -3.64 -11.05 -20.46
CA GLY A 222 -4.03 -9.67 -20.18
C GLY A 222 -3.85 -9.29 -18.71
N SER A 223 -4.29 -10.15 -17.79
CA SER A 223 -4.08 -9.90 -16.35
C SER A 223 -2.61 -9.89 -15.97
N SER A 224 -1.81 -10.83 -16.50
CA SER A 224 -0.37 -10.87 -16.23
C SER A 224 0.34 -9.62 -16.76
N ALA A 225 -0.01 -9.15 -17.96
CA ALA A 225 0.55 -7.92 -18.51
C ALA A 225 0.22 -6.71 -17.64
N MET A 226 -1.05 -6.58 -17.20
CA MET A 226 -1.46 -5.49 -16.31
C MET A 226 -0.79 -5.54 -14.95
N LEU A 227 -0.64 -6.73 -14.36
CA LEU A 227 0.04 -6.92 -13.08
C LEU A 227 1.53 -6.58 -13.18
N LEU A 228 2.20 -7.01 -14.25
CA LEU A 228 3.61 -6.70 -14.48
C LEU A 228 3.85 -5.21 -14.75
N CYS A 229 3.08 -4.61 -15.65
CA CYS A 229 3.19 -3.18 -15.94
C CYS A 229 2.83 -2.33 -14.71
N GLY A 230 1.77 -2.69 -14.01
CA GLY A 230 1.35 -2.00 -12.80
C GLY A 230 2.36 -2.16 -11.67
N GLY A 231 2.89 -3.37 -11.47
CA GLY A 231 3.95 -3.65 -10.51
C GLY A 231 5.22 -2.86 -10.81
N TYR A 232 5.63 -2.80 -12.07
CA TYR A 232 6.78 -1.99 -12.48
C TYR A 232 6.57 -0.50 -12.17
N LEU A 233 5.42 0.08 -12.52
CA LEU A 233 5.13 1.49 -12.24
C LEU A 233 5.05 1.78 -10.73
N TYR A 234 4.47 0.87 -9.95
CA TYR A 234 4.31 1.05 -8.52
C TYR A 234 5.63 0.87 -7.75
N LEU A 235 6.46 -0.10 -8.15
CA LEU A 235 7.71 -0.46 -7.46
C LEU A 235 8.94 0.22 -8.04
N HIS A 236 8.82 0.96 -9.12
CA HIS A 236 9.95 1.51 -9.85
C HIS A 236 10.91 2.31 -8.96
N ASP A 237 10.38 3.19 -8.12
CA ASP A 237 11.19 4.02 -7.23
C ASP A 237 11.85 3.19 -6.12
N ALA A 238 11.16 2.17 -5.60
CA ALA A 238 11.73 1.25 -4.62
C ALA A 238 12.85 0.40 -5.22
N ILE A 239 12.70 -0.06 -6.46
CA ILE A 239 13.72 -0.82 -7.18
C ILE A 239 14.97 0.05 -7.42
N GLN A 240 14.79 1.31 -7.84
CA GLN A 240 15.91 2.23 -8.03
C GLN A 240 16.67 2.50 -6.72
N TYR A 241 15.97 2.66 -5.62
CA TYR A 241 16.56 2.85 -4.30
C TYR A 241 17.43 1.64 -3.89
N VAL A 242 16.92 0.44 -4.09
CA VAL A 242 17.64 -0.81 -3.72
C VAL A 242 18.84 -1.08 -4.64
N THR A 243 18.74 -0.74 -5.92
CA THR A 243 19.81 -1.01 -6.90
C THR A 243 20.91 0.04 -6.91
N SER A 244 20.82 1.09 -6.07
CA SER A 244 21.81 2.19 -5.96
C SER A 244 22.14 2.86 -7.31
N THR A 245 21.39 2.61 -8.34
CA THR A 245 21.55 3.24 -9.64
C THR A 245 20.95 4.63 -9.53
N TYR A 246 21.79 5.63 -9.24
CA TYR A 246 21.50 7.06 -9.28
C TYR A 246 21.13 7.54 -10.71
N TYR A 247 20.28 6.82 -11.39
CA TYR A 247 19.64 7.30 -12.59
C TYR A 247 18.35 7.96 -12.13
N GLU A 248 18.40 9.27 -11.91
CA GLU A 248 17.17 10.06 -11.84
C GLU A 248 16.46 9.88 -13.19
N ALA A 249 15.55 8.91 -13.24
CA ALA A 249 14.68 8.82 -14.39
C ALA A 249 13.98 10.18 -14.53
N PRO A 250 13.99 10.78 -15.73
CA PRO A 250 13.42 12.10 -15.91
C PRO A 250 11.99 12.10 -15.39
N ILE A 251 11.72 12.94 -14.41
CA ILE A 251 10.43 13.06 -13.71
C ILE A 251 9.25 13.06 -14.69
N GLY A 252 9.42 13.75 -15.84
CA GLY A 252 8.42 13.80 -16.89
C GLY A 252 8.07 12.45 -17.49
N ARG A 253 9.03 11.52 -17.62
CA ARG A 253 8.79 10.17 -18.15
C ARG A 253 7.90 9.35 -17.22
N GLN A 254 8.18 9.37 -15.93
CA GLN A 254 7.38 8.65 -14.94
C GLN A 254 5.95 9.17 -14.87
N LEU A 255 5.78 10.49 -14.89
CA LEU A 255 4.46 11.11 -14.92
C LEU A 255 3.65 10.69 -16.16
N ILE A 256 4.24 10.73 -17.35
CA ILE A 256 3.59 10.31 -18.58
C ILE A 256 3.17 8.84 -18.49
N LEU A 257 4.07 7.96 -18.05
CA LEU A 257 3.76 6.54 -17.89
C LEU A 257 2.64 6.32 -16.84
N GLY A 258 2.64 7.07 -15.75
CA GLY A 258 1.58 7.02 -14.76
C GLY A 258 0.22 7.45 -15.31
N ILE A 259 0.17 8.53 -16.09
CA ILE A 259 -1.05 8.99 -16.78
C ILE A 259 -1.53 7.94 -17.78
N ILE A 260 -0.62 7.38 -18.59
CA ILE A 260 -0.96 6.30 -19.53
C ILE A 260 -1.53 5.09 -18.76
N GLY A 261 -0.93 4.72 -17.63
CA GLY A 261 -1.41 3.64 -16.78
C GLY A 261 -2.83 3.90 -16.26
N LEU A 262 -3.14 5.12 -15.81
CA LEU A 262 -4.47 5.50 -15.36
C LEU A 262 -5.50 5.45 -16.50
N VAL A 263 -5.18 6.01 -17.65
CA VAL A 263 -6.06 6.00 -18.83
C VAL A 263 -6.31 4.57 -19.30
N ALA A 264 -5.27 3.74 -19.37
CA ALA A 264 -5.38 2.34 -19.72
C ALA A 264 -6.25 1.58 -18.70
N ALA A 265 -6.06 1.81 -17.41
CA ALA A 265 -6.86 1.17 -16.37
C ALA A 265 -8.35 1.54 -16.50
N ILE A 266 -8.68 2.80 -16.72
CA ILE A 266 -10.06 3.27 -16.90
C ILE A 266 -10.68 2.62 -18.15
N TRP A 267 -9.97 2.61 -19.27
CA TRP A 267 -10.46 2.03 -20.52
C TRP A 267 -10.71 0.52 -20.39
N TRP A 268 -9.80 -0.20 -19.74
CA TRP A 268 -9.97 -1.63 -19.50
C TRP A 268 -11.11 -1.92 -18.51
N GLN A 269 -11.29 -1.10 -17.47
CA GLN A 269 -12.41 -1.23 -16.54
C GLN A 269 -13.76 -1.08 -17.26
N ASP A 270 -13.86 -0.12 -18.18
CA ASP A 270 -15.08 0.03 -19.00
C ASP A 270 -15.30 -1.19 -19.92
N SER A 271 -14.24 -1.70 -20.55
CA SER A 271 -14.30 -2.90 -21.38
C SER A 271 -14.76 -4.13 -20.58
N ILE A 272 -14.27 -4.33 -19.36
CA ILE A 272 -14.71 -5.41 -18.48
C ILE A 272 -16.19 -5.23 -18.09
N ALA A 273 -16.61 -4.00 -17.81
CA ALA A 273 -17.99 -3.69 -17.48
C ALA A 273 -18.95 -4.02 -18.65
N GLN A 274 -18.53 -3.77 -19.89
CA GLN A 274 -19.31 -4.13 -21.10
C GLN A 274 -19.41 -5.64 -21.28
N VAL A 275 -18.30 -6.38 -21.11
CA VAL A 275 -18.31 -7.86 -21.17
C VAL A 275 -19.19 -8.44 -20.07
N PHE A 276 -19.08 -7.91 -18.85
CA PHE A 276 -19.94 -8.28 -17.74
C PHE A 276 -21.43 -8.03 -18.06
N GLY A 277 -21.75 -6.93 -18.75
CA GLY A 277 -23.12 -6.61 -19.20
C GLY A 277 -23.66 -7.58 -20.25
N LYS A 278 -22.86 -8.00 -21.23
CA LYS A 278 -23.28 -8.91 -22.33
C LYS A 278 -23.48 -10.35 -21.89
N ARG A 279 -22.76 -10.82 -20.88
CA ARG A 279 -22.74 -12.21 -20.43
C ARG A 279 -24.06 -12.71 -19.85
N THR A 280 -24.98 -11.86 -19.61
CA THR A 280 -26.26 -12.15 -18.96
C THR A 280 -27.44 -12.23 -19.94
N ASP A 281 -27.17 -12.11 -21.23
CA ASP A 281 -28.19 -12.27 -22.29
C ASP A 281 -28.27 -13.71 -22.81
N LEU A 282 -27.49 -14.64 -22.19
CA LEU A 282 -27.56 -16.09 -22.39
C LEU A 282 -28.24 -16.78 -21.21
#